data_2cdf69874cabd95cbe746143952581a4
#
_entry.id   2cdf69874cabd95cbe746143952581a4
#
_cell.length_a   1.000
_cell.length_b   1.000
_cell.length_c   1.000
_cell.angle_alpha   90.00
_cell.angle_beta   90.00
_cell.angle_gamma   90.00
#
_symmetry.space_group_name_H-M   'P 1'
#
loop_
_entity.id
_entity.type
_entity.pdbx_description
1 polymer ?
#
loop_
_entity_poly.entity_id
_entity_poly.type
_entity_poly.pdbx_seq_one_letter_code
_entity_poly.pdbx_strand_id
1 'polypeptide(L)'
;MYLSGLTLKERELIEKDLTYTNPKYEKIKKYSKWGSTREPKYIEYFNYFQKEGSIAMQVPVGYKLPDSILVNSVEDHRFTRVQKDFPKFLMTLRATQQEALDKYIECNDYKLNISGSVQMPTGKGKTILGLAIAEHYKCRTLIIVHKIDLVTGWKNDITDAFGGKADVGYIQGQKRKCGRHFTIATIQTLNNLDKKTLEQLYQTFGLVIQDEMHHCPSSSFSLADNFMSRYRLGLTATPERSDGLAHVMNLYYGDFCFEYGHREDDEDILPVNVIRREVPVYFNPIVTKRGNKYALKDLNYAGNYQCSCALSPKERRITDISFDSRPSISHMDLDKVVVSDDITLSMVCDDIMFEYEQGHSCIAFFTQKEHIELYYSKLLDLGVSPDDIGLYYGNNKDCDLVKETAEIKRQYITLATYSKATEGTNVKQWEVGFLVSSINNGKNVEQAVGRIRRTKPDCKLSKAKLYDYRYSQCFQLLRHGETRDKRYLLLKLDGGKKTLKRKLFSKGFKK
;
A
#
# COMPACT_ATOMS: atom_id res chain seq x y z
N MET A 1 4.18 -23.25 -14.94
CA MET A 1 3.84 -23.94 -16.20
C MET A 1 5.13 -24.49 -16.80
N TYR A 2 5.10 -25.71 -17.30
CA TYR A 2 6.29 -26.38 -17.86
C TYR A 2 6.08 -26.57 -19.37
N LEU A 3 7.08 -26.18 -20.15
CA LEU A 3 7.08 -26.26 -21.60
C LEU A 3 8.16 -27.23 -22.05
N SER A 4 7.79 -28.26 -22.84
CA SER A 4 8.69 -29.23 -23.38
C SER A 4 8.59 -29.28 -24.91
N GLY A 5 9.62 -29.79 -25.60
CA GLY A 5 9.60 -29.91 -27.07
C GLY A 5 9.72 -28.61 -27.86
N LEU A 6 10.08 -27.49 -27.19
CA LEU A 6 10.28 -26.20 -27.84
C LEU A 6 11.48 -26.19 -28.77
N THR A 7 11.35 -25.61 -29.96
CA THR A 7 12.44 -25.28 -30.85
C THR A 7 13.33 -24.18 -30.29
N LEU A 8 14.55 -24.02 -30.79
CA LEU A 8 15.45 -22.96 -30.39
C LEU A 8 14.83 -21.58 -30.59
N LYS A 9 14.15 -21.34 -31.70
CA LYS A 9 13.50 -20.04 -31.98
C LYS A 9 12.37 -19.73 -31.00
N GLU A 10 11.59 -20.71 -30.60
CA GLU A 10 10.50 -20.54 -29.63
C GLU A 10 11.06 -20.24 -28.23
N ARG A 11 12.17 -20.89 -27.85
CA ARG A 11 12.88 -20.62 -26.60
C ARG A 11 13.40 -19.19 -26.57
N GLU A 12 14.12 -18.76 -27.60
CA GLU A 12 14.65 -17.39 -27.72
C GLU A 12 13.54 -16.34 -27.65
N LEU A 13 12.37 -16.62 -28.24
CA LEU A 13 11.21 -15.73 -28.17
C LEU A 13 10.71 -15.59 -26.74
N ILE A 14 10.51 -16.71 -26.03
CA ILE A 14 10.05 -16.73 -24.64
C ILE A 14 11.09 -16.07 -23.71
N GLU A 15 12.38 -16.38 -23.88
CA GLU A 15 13.47 -15.76 -23.11
C GLU A 15 13.45 -14.24 -23.25
N LYS A 16 13.31 -13.75 -24.48
CA LYS A 16 13.23 -12.32 -24.74
C LYS A 16 12.03 -11.67 -24.04
N ASP A 17 10.87 -12.33 -24.07
CA ASP A 17 9.64 -11.82 -23.46
C ASP A 17 9.72 -11.84 -21.93
N LEU A 18 10.45 -12.78 -21.34
CA LEU A 18 10.58 -12.98 -19.90
C LEU A 18 11.87 -12.42 -19.31
N THR A 19 12.65 -11.66 -20.08
CA THR A 19 13.87 -10.99 -19.63
C THR A 19 13.64 -9.49 -19.54
N TYR A 20 13.74 -8.94 -18.34
CA TYR A 20 13.50 -7.52 -18.07
C TYR A 20 14.73 -6.82 -17.50
N THR A 21 14.87 -5.55 -17.81
CA THR A 21 15.93 -4.73 -17.20
C THR A 21 15.69 -4.56 -15.70
N ASN A 22 16.71 -4.81 -14.89
CA ASN A 22 16.63 -4.67 -13.45
C ASN A 22 16.60 -3.18 -13.04
N PRO A 23 15.48 -2.68 -12.48
CA PRO A 23 15.38 -1.28 -12.08
C PRO A 23 16.38 -0.88 -11.00
N LYS A 24 16.79 -1.82 -10.13
CA LYS A 24 17.82 -1.58 -9.11
C LYS A 24 19.18 -1.35 -9.76
N TYR A 25 19.53 -2.15 -10.77
CA TYR A 25 20.76 -1.97 -11.53
C TYR A 25 20.79 -0.58 -12.18
N GLU A 26 19.73 -0.19 -12.90
CA GLU A 26 19.64 1.11 -13.55
C GLU A 26 19.71 2.27 -12.56
N LYS A 27 19.04 2.14 -11.42
CA LYS A 27 19.08 3.15 -10.35
C LYS A 27 20.50 3.30 -9.78
N ILE A 28 21.20 2.19 -9.48
CA ILE A 28 22.56 2.22 -8.95
C ILE A 28 23.52 2.81 -10.01
N LYS A 29 23.43 2.37 -11.27
CA LYS A 29 24.25 2.88 -12.38
C LYS A 29 24.08 4.39 -12.56
N LYS A 30 22.85 4.89 -12.45
CA LYS A 30 22.55 6.33 -12.61
C LYS A 30 23.13 7.18 -11.48
N TYR A 31 23.21 6.66 -10.25
CA TYR A 31 23.62 7.43 -9.07
C TYR A 31 25.00 7.05 -8.51
N SER A 32 25.64 6.00 -9.00
CA SER A 32 26.98 5.58 -8.59
C SER A 32 28.04 6.20 -9.47
N LYS A 33 28.98 6.91 -8.86
CA LYS A 33 30.16 7.49 -9.57
C LYS A 33 31.10 6.42 -10.14
N TRP A 34 31.09 5.21 -9.60
CA TRP A 34 32.01 4.14 -9.94
C TRP A 34 31.38 3.02 -10.78
N GLY A 35 30.12 3.12 -11.11
CA GLY A 35 29.42 2.24 -12.06
C GLY A 35 29.39 0.75 -11.75
N SER A 36 30.04 0.29 -10.67
CA SER A 36 30.04 -1.12 -10.31
C SER A 36 28.88 -1.43 -9.36
N THR A 37 28.09 -2.43 -9.72
CA THR A 37 27.04 -2.98 -8.88
C THR A 37 27.10 -4.50 -8.91
N ARG A 38 26.75 -5.15 -7.79
CA ARG A 38 26.57 -6.60 -7.72
C ARG A 38 25.20 -7.05 -8.23
N GLU A 39 24.29 -6.11 -8.47
CA GLU A 39 22.96 -6.40 -9.02
C GLU A 39 23.08 -6.81 -10.50
N PRO A 40 22.43 -7.88 -10.94
CA PRO A 40 22.43 -8.29 -12.34
C PRO A 40 21.71 -7.21 -13.20
N LYS A 41 22.17 -7.03 -14.44
CA LYS A 41 21.57 -6.07 -15.37
C LYS A 41 20.15 -6.48 -15.78
N TYR A 42 19.90 -7.77 -15.90
CA TYR A 42 18.64 -8.35 -16.30
C TYR A 42 18.07 -9.24 -15.21
N ILE A 43 16.76 -9.34 -15.17
CA ILE A 43 16.01 -10.30 -14.35
C ILE A 43 15.29 -11.23 -15.31
N GLU A 44 15.51 -12.51 -15.16
CA GLU A 44 14.92 -13.57 -15.96
C GLU A 44 13.81 -14.25 -15.15
N TYR A 45 12.64 -14.37 -15.74
CA TYR A 45 11.47 -14.98 -15.12
C TYR A 45 11.18 -16.37 -15.71
N PHE A 46 12.23 -17.13 -16.03
CA PHE A 46 12.15 -18.51 -16.47
C PHE A 46 13.31 -19.33 -15.91
N ASN A 47 13.16 -20.66 -15.90
CA ASN A 47 14.22 -21.60 -15.55
C ASN A 47 14.26 -22.77 -16.51
N TYR A 48 15.43 -23.37 -16.65
CA TYR A 48 15.63 -24.60 -17.40
C TYR A 48 15.90 -25.77 -16.47
N PHE A 49 15.40 -26.96 -16.84
CA PHE A 49 15.73 -28.21 -16.16
C PHE A 49 15.70 -29.40 -17.13
N GLN A 50 16.44 -30.42 -16.79
CA GLN A 50 16.42 -31.68 -17.52
C GLN A 50 15.26 -32.57 -17.03
N LYS A 51 14.47 -33.08 -17.98
CA LYS A 51 13.42 -34.05 -17.73
C LYS A 51 13.53 -35.16 -18.79
N GLU A 52 13.77 -36.39 -18.35
CA GLU A 52 13.81 -37.58 -19.21
C GLU A 52 14.70 -37.43 -20.47
N GLY A 53 15.85 -36.76 -20.33
CA GLY A 53 16.81 -36.52 -21.40
C GLY A 53 16.48 -35.34 -22.33
N SER A 54 15.38 -34.63 -22.09
CA SER A 54 15.01 -33.39 -22.78
C SER A 54 15.14 -32.15 -21.88
N ILE A 55 15.33 -31.00 -22.51
CA ILE A 55 15.34 -29.71 -21.79
C ILE A 55 13.91 -29.18 -21.76
N ALA A 56 13.37 -29.01 -20.55
CA ALA A 56 12.11 -28.34 -20.32
C ALA A 56 12.34 -26.92 -19.77
N MET A 57 11.43 -25.99 -20.08
CA MET A 57 11.45 -24.60 -19.64
C MET A 57 10.29 -24.36 -18.68
N GLN A 58 10.58 -23.87 -17.48
CA GLN A 58 9.58 -23.39 -16.55
C GLN A 58 9.33 -21.91 -16.80
N VAL A 59 8.08 -21.56 -17.02
CA VAL A 59 7.64 -20.18 -17.18
C VAL A 59 6.54 -19.85 -16.16
N PRO A 60 6.33 -18.58 -15.79
CA PRO A 60 5.26 -18.19 -14.90
C PRO A 60 3.88 -18.63 -15.40
N VAL A 61 3.01 -18.96 -14.47
CA VAL A 61 1.68 -19.51 -14.81
C VAL A 61 0.78 -18.51 -15.57
N GLY A 62 0.93 -17.22 -15.30
CA GLY A 62 0.19 -16.17 -15.99
C GLY A 62 0.83 -15.69 -17.30
N TYR A 63 1.96 -16.30 -17.71
CA TYR A 63 2.58 -15.96 -18.98
C TYR A 63 1.70 -16.45 -20.15
N LYS A 64 1.37 -15.54 -21.05
CA LYS A 64 0.62 -15.86 -22.27
C LYS A 64 1.58 -16.32 -23.34
N LEU A 65 1.47 -17.57 -23.69
CA LEU A 65 2.26 -18.13 -24.80
C LEU A 65 1.91 -17.41 -26.10
N PRO A 66 2.91 -17.06 -26.92
CA PRO A 66 2.67 -16.60 -28.27
C PRO A 66 1.85 -17.63 -29.10
N ASP A 67 0.96 -17.14 -29.94
CA ASP A 67 0.09 -18.00 -30.79
C ASP A 67 0.87 -18.95 -31.71
N SER A 68 2.13 -18.62 -31.99
CA SER A 68 3.03 -19.44 -32.79
C SER A 68 3.52 -20.73 -32.09
N ILE A 69 3.33 -20.81 -30.76
CA ILE A 69 3.79 -21.95 -29.96
C ILE A 69 2.66 -22.95 -29.79
N LEU A 70 2.87 -24.18 -30.29
CA LEU A 70 1.87 -25.23 -30.23
C LEU A 70 1.61 -25.71 -28.80
N VAL A 71 0.34 -25.74 -28.40
CA VAL A 71 -0.13 -26.07 -27.02
C VAL A 71 0.21 -27.50 -26.59
N ASN A 72 0.60 -28.40 -27.52
CA ASN A 72 0.97 -29.79 -27.23
C ASN A 72 2.21 -29.97 -26.36
N SER A 73 2.94 -28.86 -26.10
CA SER A 73 4.16 -28.82 -25.28
C SER A 73 3.93 -28.38 -23.86
N VAL A 74 2.67 -28.13 -23.45
CA VAL A 74 2.35 -27.56 -22.13
C VAL A 74 1.96 -28.66 -21.14
N GLU A 75 2.72 -28.78 -20.05
CA GLU A 75 2.35 -29.67 -18.95
C GLU A 75 1.82 -28.82 -17.78
N ASP A 76 0.59 -29.11 -17.37
CA ASP A 76 -0.07 -28.46 -16.22
C ASP A 76 -0.21 -29.48 -15.07
N HIS A 77 0.57 -29.29 -14.01
CA HIS A 77 0.56 -30.14 -12.81
C HIS A 77 -0.28 -29.55 -11.68
N ARG A 78 -1.08 -28.52 -11.94
CA ARG A 78 -1.91 -27.87 -10.92
C ARG A 78 -3.10 -28.72 -10.51
N PHE A 79 -3.52 -28.59 -9.26
CA PHE A 79 -4.64 -29.34 -8.68
C PHE A 79 -5.56 -28.47 -7.83
N THR A 80 -6.76 -28.92 -7.55
CA THR A 80 -7.81 -28.16 -6.85
C THR A 80 -7.80 -28.34 -5.33
N ARG A 81 -7.47 -29.51 -4.81
CA ARG A 81 -7.60 -29.82 -3.37
C ARG A 81 -8.97 -29.46 -2.79
N VAL A 82 -10.02 -29.89 -3.47
CA VAL A 82 -11.43 -29.67 -3.05
C VAL A 82 -11.71 -30.34 -1.72
N GLN A 83 -12.39 -29.63 -0.83
CA GLN A 83 -12.83 -30.09 0.48
C GLN A 83 -14.35 -30.28 0.48
N LYS A 84 -14.83 -31.52 0.66
CA LYS A 84 -16.27 -31.82 0.68
C LYS A 84 -17.03 -31.15 1.83
N ASP A 85 -16.33 -30.91 2.93
CA ASP A 85 -16.84 -30.33 4.15
C ASP A 85 -16.38 -28.86 4.36
N PHE A 86 -16.11 -28.16 3.26
CA PHE A 86 -15.77 -26.74 3.33
C PHE A 86 -16.93 -25.96 3.98
N PRO A 87 -16.66 -25.08 4.97
CA PRO A 87 -17.71 -24.38 5.69
C PRO A 87 -18.46 -23.41 4.78
N LYS A 88 -19.77 -23.26 5.03
CA LYS A 88 -20.62 -22.36 4.25
C LYS A 88 -20.29 -20.91 4.58
N PHE A 89 -20.16 -20.07 3.54
CA PHE A 89 -20.03 -18.64 3.66
C PHE A 89 -21.37 -18.01 4.10
N LEU A 90 -21.33 -17.16 5.14
CA LEU A 90 -22.53 -16.63 5.81
C LEU A 90 -22.79 -15.14 5.52
N MET A 91 -21.83 -14.45 4.91
CA MET A 91 -21.98 -13.03 4.62
C MET A 91 -22.70 -12.80 3.28
N THR A 92 -23.36 -11.65 3.16
CA THR A 92 -23.91 -11.18 1.88
C THR A 92 -22.89 -10.33 1.18
N LEU A 93 -22.60 -10.64 -0.08
CA LEU A 93 -21.73 -9.83 -0.91
C LEU A 93 -22.45 -8.54 -1.35
N ARG A 94 -21.72 -7.44 -1.38
CA ARG A 94 -22.16 -6.21 -2.02
C ARG A 94 -22.21 -6.40 -3.54
N ALA A 95 -22.99 -5.59 -4.25
CA ALA A 95 -23.12 -5.69 -5.70
C ALA A 95 -21.76 -5.68 -6.44
N THR A 96 -20.83 -4.82 -6.03
CA THR A 96 -19.48 -4.76 -6.61
C THR A 96 -18.62 -5.98 -6.29
N GLN A 97 -18.80 -6.59 -5.12
CA GLN A 97 -18.10 -7.83 -4.75
C GLN A 97 -18.66 -9.02 -5.55
N GLN A 98 -19.99 -9.06 -5.72
CA GLN A 98 -20.64 -10.09 -6.54
C GLN A 98 -20.17 -9.98 -7.99
N GLU A 99 -20.15 -8.79 -8.57
CA GLU A 99 -19.64 -8.59 -9.94
C GLU A 99 -18.18 -9.03 -10.07
N ALA A 100 -17.33 -8.71 -9.09
CA ALA A 100 -15.93 -9.13 -9.10
C ALA A 100 -15.78 -10.66 -8.96
N LEU A 101 -16.63 -11.31 -8.15
CA LEU A 101 -16.70 -12.76 -8.03
C LEU A 101 -17.09 -13.40 -9.36
N ASP A 102 -18.17 -12.91 -9.98
CA ASP A 102 -18.67 -13.44 -11.25
C ASP A 102 -17.63 -13.30 -12.36
N LYS A 103 -16.95 -12.16 -12.45
CA LYS A 103 -15.85 -11.94 -13.39
C LYS A 103 -14.65 -12.84 -13.14
N TYR A 104 -14.29 -13.07 -11.88
CA TYR A 104 -13.21 -13.98 -11.53
C TYR A 104 -13.56 -15.41 -11.93
N ILE A 105 -14.79 -15.86 -11.68
CA ILE A 105 -15.28 -17.18 -12.08
C ILE A 105 -15.29 -17.30 -13.61
N GLU A 106 -15.84 -16.32 -14.32
CA GLU A 106 -15.86 -16.29 -15.78
C GLU A 106 -14.44 -16.43 -16.36
N CYS A 107 -13.46 -15.70 -15.83
CA CYS A 107 -12.07 -15.79 -16.28
C CYS A 107 -11.44 -17.17 -16.05
N ASN A 108 -11.85 -17.87 -14.98
CA ASN A 108 -11.26 -19.15 -14.61
C ASN A 108 -11.92 -20.36 -15.26
N ASP A 109 -13.22 -20.33 -15.51
CA ASP A 109 -13.96 -21.48 -16.05
C ASP A 109 -13.80 -21.62 -17.58
N TYR A 110 -13.55 -20.51 -18.29
CA TYR A 110 -13.54 -20.48 -19.75
C TYR A 110 -12.16 -20.38 -20.40
N LYS A 111 -11.08 -20.21 -19.64
CA LYS A 111 -9.73 -20.05 -20.19
C LYS A 111 -8.75 -21.06 -19.59
N LEU A 112 -7.82 -21.53 -20.42
CA LEU A 112 -6.72 -22.43 -20.01
C LEU A 112 -5.80 -21.83 -18.94
N ASN A 113 -5.82 -20.52 -18.75
CA ASN A 113 -5.04 -19.79 -17.73
C ASN A 113 -5.91 -19.43 -16.54
N ILE A 114 -5.86 -20.25 -15.52
CA ILE A 114 -6.74 -20.26 -14.37
C ILE A 114 -6.10 -19.47 -13.22
N SER A 115 -6.00 -18.18 -13.41
CA SER A 115 -5.49 -17.23 -12.44
C SER A 115 -6.06 -15.87 -12.80
N GLY A 116 -6.19 -15.00 -11.82
CA GLY A 116 -6.68 -13.66 -12.07
C GLY A 116 -6.37 -12.74 -10.92
N SER A 117 -6.26 -11.47 -11.26
CA SER A 117 -6.07 -10.40 -10.29
C SER A 117 -7.33 -9.56 -10.20
N VAL A 118 -7.59 -9.03 -9.01
CA VAL A 118 -8.71 -8.14 -8.75
C VAL A 118 -8.19 -6.83 -8.15
N GLN A 119 -8.50 -5.73 -8.84
CA GLN A 119 -8.22 -4.40 -8.34
C GLN A 119 -9.50 -3.81 -7.74
N MET A 120 -9.45 -3.54 -6.43
CA MET A 120 -10.51 -2.84 -5.71
C MET A 120 -9.91 -1.87 -4.69
N PRO A 121 -10.45 -0.66 -4.53
CA PRO A 121 -9.99 0.30 -3.53
C PRO A 121 -10.01 -0.25 -2.10
N THR A 122 -9.25 0.37 -1.23
CA THR A 122 -9.29 0.07 0.20
C THR A 122 -10.70 0.31 0.76
N GLY A 123 -11.20 -0.61 1.59
CA GLY A 123 -12.55 -0.54 2.18
C GLY A 123 -13.66 -1.17 1.35
N LYS A 124 -13.40 -1.58 0.09
CA LYS A 124 -14.39 -2.27 -0.75
C LYS A 124 -14.52 -3.77 -0.48
N GLY A 125 -13.85 -4.28 0.55
CA GLY A 125 -14.03 -5.66 1.02
C GLY A 125 -13.33 -6.71 0.18
N LYS A 126 -12.10 -6.45 -0.30
CA LYS A 126 -11.24 -7.43 -1.00
C LYS A 126 -11.09 -8.74 -0.25
N THR A 127 -10.92 -8.68 1.08
CA THR A 127 -10.81 -9.85 1.95
C THR A 127 -12.05 -10.74 1.85
N ILE A 128 -13.24 -10.14 1.97
CA ILE A 128 -14.53 -10.85 1.90
C ILE A 128 -14.72 -11.48 0.52
N LEU A 129 -14.36 -10.78 -0.55
CA LEU A 129 -14.35 -11.35 -1.91
C LEU A 129 -13.42 -12.56 -2.01
N GLY A 130 -12.19 -12.48 -1.47
CA GLY A 130 -11.26 -13.62 -1.46
C GLY A 130 -11.82 -14.83 -0.72
N LEU A 131 -12.55 -14.63 0.38
CA LEU A 131 -13.21 -15.68 1.14
C LEU A 131 -14.41 -16.29 0.37
N ALA A 132 -15.18 -15.47 -0.33
CA ALA A 132 -16.27 -15.95 -1.19
C ALA A 132 -15.73 -16.80 -2.37
N ILE A 133 -14.62 -16.38 -2.97
CA ILE A 133 -13.92 -17.18 -4.02
C ILE A 133 -13.43 -18.52 -3.45
N ALA A 134 -12.88 -18.52 -2.22
CA ALA A 134 -12.43 -19.74 -1.56
C ALA A 134 -13.61 -20.71 -1.30
N GLU A 135 -14.77 -20.20 -0.90
CA GLU A 135 -15.98 -21.02 -0.72
C GLU A 135 -16.52 -21.54 -2.04
N HIS A 136 -16.54 -20.72 -3.09
CA HIS A 136 -17.01 -21.13 -4.41
C HIS A 136 -16.26 -22.38 -4.92
N TYR A 137 -14.91 -22.33 -4.85
CA TYR A 137 -14.08 -23.47 -5.30
C TYR A 137 -13.90 -24.55 -4.22
N LYS A 138 -14.26 -24.27 -2.98
CA LYS A 138 -14.12 -25.19 -1.82
C LYS A 138 -12.72 -25.77 -1.70
N CYS A 139 -11.73 -24.99 -2.05
CA CYS A 139 -10.34 -25.42 -2.06
C CYS A 139 -9.63 -25.07 -0.74
N ARG A 140 -8.74 -25.97 -0.30
CA ARG A 140 -7.77 -25.63 0.74
C ARG A 140 -6.97 -24.42 0.31
N THR A 141 -7.04 -23.33 1.08
CA THR A 141 -6.61 -22.01 0.65
C THR A 141 -5.39 -21.53 1.45
N LEU A 142 -4.36 -21.06 0.73
CA LEU A 142 -3.24 -20.31 1.31
C LEU A 142 -3.47 -18.82 1.08
N ILE A 143 -3.40 -18.04 2.16
CA ILE A 143 -3.48 -16.58 2.13
C ILE A 143 -2.10 -16.04 2.46
N ILE A 144 -1.48 -15.32 1.52
CA ILE A 144 -0.15 -14.74 1.68
C ILE A 144 -0.29 -13.26 1.95
N VAL A 145 0.27 -12.80 3.06
CA VAL A 145 0.27 -11.40 3.49
C VAL A 145 1.68 -10.88 3.67
N HIS A 146 1.87 -9.58 3.51
CA HIS A 146 3.21 -8.95 3.63
C HIS A 146 3.51 -8.41 5.04
N LYS A 147 2.50 -8.31 5.94
CA LYS A 147 2.64 -7.84 7.32
C LYS A 147 1.91 -8.74 8.31
N ILE A 148 2.44 -8.79 9.54
CA ILE A 148 1.87 -9.58 10.65
C ILE A 148 0.48 -9.07 11.05
N ASP A 149 0.26 -7.76 11.05
CA ASP A 149 -1.03 -7.16 11.42
C ASP A 149 -2.19 -7.64 10.52
N LEU A 150 -1.89 -7.95 9.24
CA LEU A 150 -2.87 -8.50 8.32
C LEU A 150 -3.31 -9.91 8.67
N VAL A 151 -2.46 -10.69 9.35
CA VAL A 151 -2.80 -12.06 9.78
C VAL A 151 -4.01 -12.05 10.73
N THR A 152 -4.02 -11.11 11.68
CA THR A 152 -5.14 -10.95 12.62
C THR A 152 -6.41 -10.49 11.90
N GLY A 153 -6.30 -9.55 10.96
CA GLY A 153 -7.43 -9.10 10.16
C GLY A 153 -8.06 -10.24 9.36
N TRP A 154 -7.28 -10.99 8.60
CA TRP A 154 -7.76 -12.16 7.87
C TRP A 154 -8.39 -13.23 8.77
N LYS A 155 -7.77 -13.49 9.94
CA LYS A 155 -8.35 -14.43 10.92
C LYS A 155 -9.76 -14.01 11.35
N ASN A 156 -9.94 -12.75 11.73
CA ASN A 156 -11.23 -12.24 12.18
C ASN A 156 -12.26 -12.29 11.04
N ASP A 157 -11.90 -11.83 9.85
CA ASP A 157 -12.77 -11.89 8.67
C ASP A 157 -13.17 -13.34 8.32
N ILE A 158 -12.25 -14.33 8.45
CA ILE A 158 -12.59 -15.76 8.29
C ILE A 158 -13.55 -16.22 9.37
N THR A 159 -13.31 -15.84 10.62
CA THR A 159 -14.19 -16.24 11.75
C THR A 159 -15.61 -15.73 11.53
N ASP A 160 -15.74 -14.47 11.14
CA ASP A 160 -17.04 -13.84 10.87
C ASP A 160 -17.70 -14.43 9.63
N ALA A 161 -16.96 -14.58 8.53
CA ALA A 161 -17.51 -15.08 7.26
C ALA A 161 -18.00 -16.53 7.34
N PHE A 162 -17.42 -17.36 8.19
CA PHE A 162 -17.77 -18.78 8.33
C PHE A 162 -18.35 -19.16 9.71
N GLY A 163 -18.70 -18.17 10.55
CA GLY A 163 -19.30 -18.40 11.87
C GLY A 163 -18.44 -19.28 12.79
N GLY A 164 -17.12 -19.10 12.74
CA GLY A 164 -16.15 -19.86 13.54
C GLY A 164 -15.96 -21.33 13.12
N LYS A 165 -16.59 -21.81 12.06
CA LYS A 165 -16.52 -23.21 11.60
C LYS A 165 -15.29 -23.53 10.72
N ALA A 166 -14.57 -22.52 10.26
CA ALA A 166 -13.37 -22.69 9.45
C ALA A 166 -12.16 -23.03 10.32
N ASP A 167 -11.42 -24.10 9.99
CA ASP A 167 -10.13 -24.38 10.59
C ASP A 167 -9.03 -23.59 9.91
N VAL A 168 -8.29 -22.80 10.71
CA VAL A 168 -7.26 -21.85 10.25
C VAL A 168 -5.90 -22.18 10.84
N GLY A 169 -4.93 -22.37 10.00
CA GLY A 169 -3.52 -22.54 10.37
C GLY A 169 -2.67 -21.31 10.07
N TYR A 170 -1.45 -21.31 10.56
CA TYR A 170 -0.54 -20.19 10.47
C TYR A 170 0.88 -20.61 10.10
N ILE A 171 1.48 -19.88 9.14
CA ILE A 171 2.91 -19.94 8.81
C ILE A 171 3.49 -18.55 9.07
N GLN A 172 3.84 -18.30 10.33
CA GLN A 172 4.27 -16.99 10.83
C GLN A 172 5.31 -17.17 11.95
N GLY A 173 6.52 -16.67 11.77
CA GLY A 173 7.60 -16.80 12.73
C GLY A 173 7.86 -18.27 13.08
N GLN A 174 7.62 -18.68 14.32
CA GLN A 174 7.78 -20.05 14.78
C GLN A 174 6.53 -20.94 14.55
N LYS A 175 5.38 -20.34 14.25
CA LYS A 175 4.15 -21.09 13.96
C LYS A 175 4.22 -21.68 12.56
N ARG A 176 4.08 -23.02 12.45
CA ARG A 176 4.22 -23.78 11.20
C ARG A 176 3.16 -24.86 11.07
N LYS A 177 1.90 -24.49 11.27
CA LYS A 177 0.77 -25.43 11.20
C LYS A 177 -0.20 -24.99 10.10
N CYS A 178 -0.38 -25.83 9.10
CA CYS A 178 -1.41 -25.61 8.08
C CYS A 178 -2.80 -25.96 8.64
N GLY A 179 -3.78 -25.08 8.40
CA GLY A 179 -5.17 -25.36 8.68
C GLY A 179 -5.77 -26.31 7.64
N ARG A 180 -6.91 -26.87 7.96
CA ARG A 180 -7.66 -27.72 7.05
C ARG A 180 -8.29 -26.92 5.90
N HIS A 181 -8.88 -25.77 6.20
CA HIS A 181 -9.54 -24.93 5.20
C HIS A 181 -8.64 -23.76 4.78
N PHE A 182 -8.12 -23.01 5.73
CA PHE A 182 -7.29 -21.85 5.47
C PHE A 182 -5.92 -21.95 6.14
N THR A 183 -4.93 -21.38 5.51
CA THR A 183 -3.60 -21.15 6.10
C THR A 183 -3.19 -19.72 5.79
N ILE A 184 -2.89 -18.92 6.81
CA ILE A 184 -2.42 -17.55 6.64
C ILE A 184 -0.90 -17.55 6.83
N ALA A 185 -0.17 -17.04 5.83
CA ALA A 185 1.28 -17.02 5.83
C ALA A 185 1.82 -15.62 5.59
N THR A 186 2.88 -15.24 6.32
CA THR A 186 3.62 -14.04 5.95
C THR A 186 4.67 -14.38 4.90
N ILE A 187 4.83 -13.54 3.88
CA ILE A 187 5.78 -13.75 2.78
C ILE A 187 7.21 -13.89 3.29
N GLN A 188 7.57 -13.14 4.35
CA GLN A 188 8.90 -13.22 4.97
C GLN A 188 9.14 -14.59 5.58
N THR A 189 8.13 -15.19 6.24
CA THR A 189 8.28 -16.53 6.81
C THR A 189 8.38 -17.57 5.71
N LEU A 190 7.58 -17.49 4.66
CA LEU A 190 7.66 -18.41 3.52
C LEU A 190 9.05 -18.38 2.86
N ASN A 191 9.61 -17.18 2.64
CA ASN A 191 10.96 -17.03 2.06
C ASN A 191 12.09 -17.60 2.92
N ASN A 192 11.87 -17.77 4.23
CA ASN A 192 12.85 -18.29 5.19
C ASN A 192 12.62 -19.77 5.53
N LEU A 193 11.68 -20.46 4.87
CA LEU A 193 11.49 -21.89 5.04
C LEU A 193 12.59 -22.68 4.35
N ASP A 194 12.94 -23.83 4.92
CA ASP A 194 13.79 -24.79 4.26
C ASP A 194 13.11 -25.39 3.01
N LYS A 195 13.94 -25.85 2.07
CA LYS A 195 13.49 -26.36 0.78
C LYS A 195 12.50 -27.54 0.92
N LYS A 196 12.76 -28.47 1.84
CA LYS A 196 11.91 -29.65 2.06
C LYS A 196 10.50 -29.26 2.53
N THR A 197 10.42 -28.33 3.48
CA THR A 197 9.13 -27.79 3.98
C THR A 197 8.38 -27.05 2.87
N LEU A 198 9.08 -26.24 2.05
CA LEU A 198 8.47 -25.56 0.92
C LEU A 198 7.93 -26.53 -0.12
N GLU A 199 8.65 -27.57 -0.51
CA GLU A 199 8.21 -28.57 -1.46
C GLU A 199 6.92 -29.29 -1.01
N GLN A 200 6.77 -29.55 0.29
CA GLN A 200 5.55 -30.09 0.85
C GLN A 200 4.38 -29.09 0.76
N LEU A 201 4.65 -27.80 1.01
CA LEU A 201 3.64 -26.76 0.92
C LEU A 201 3.15 -26.52 -0.52
N TYR A 202 4.04 -26.64 -1.52
CA TYR A 202 3.69 -26.42 -2.93
C TYR A 202 2.59 -27.36 -3.42
N GLN A 203 2.43 -28.52 -2.80
CA GLN A 203 1.42 -29.52 -3.13
C GLN A 203 0.23 -29.52 -2.17
N THR A 204 0.11 -28.51 -1.28
CA THR A 204 -0.90 -28.55 -0.20
C THR A 204 -2.18 -27.81 -0.54
N PHE A 205 -2.11 -26.73 -1.31
CA PHE A 205 -3.20 -25.77 -1.49
C PHE A 205 -3.76 -25.80 -2.90
N GLY A 206 -5.09 -25.76 -3.04
CA GLY A 206 -5.78 -25.66 -4.32
C GLY A 206 -6.02 -24.23 -4.78
N LEU A 207 -6.06 -23.28 -3.82
CA LEU A 207 -6.16 -21.84 -4.05
C LEU A 207 -5.06 -21.10 -3.30
N VAL A 208 -4.39 -20.17 -3.98
CA VAL A 208 -3.46 -19.22 -3.35
C VAL A 208 -3.98 -17.80 -3.54
N ILE A 209 -4.17 -17.07 -2.45
CA ILE A 209 -4.56 -15.66 -2.43
C ILE A 209 -3.37 -14.83 -1.97
N GLN A 210 -2.94 -13.88 -2.79
CA GLN A 210 -1.93 -12.88 -2.43
C GLN A 210 -2.61 -11.56 -2.13
N ASP A 211 -2.62 -11.19 -0.86
CA ASP A 211 -3.15 -9.88 -0.46
C ASP A 211 -2.12 -8.78 -0.68
N GLU A 212 -2.62 -7.61 -1.12
CA GLU A 212 -1.80 -6.45 -1.49
C GLU A 212 -0.60 -6.86 -2.37
N MET A 213 -0.89 -7.59 -3.46
CA MET A 213 0.13 -8.23 -4.31
C MET A 213 1.22 -7.27 -4.81
N HIS A 214 0.93 -5.97 -4.91
CA HIS A 214 1.90 -4.95 -5.31
C HIS A 214 3.04 -4.75 -4.28
N HIS A 215 2.89 -5.25 -3.04
CA HIS A 215 3.95 -5.27 -2.02
C HIS A 215 4.86 -6.49 -2.10
N CYS A 216 4.50 -7.50 -2.89
CA CYS A 216 5.34 -8.67 -3.04
C CYS A 216 6.67 -8.31 -3.73
N PRO A 217 7.83 -8.56 -3.12
CA PRO A 217 9.11 -8.36 -3.78
C PRO A 217 9.20 -9.18 -5.07
N SER A 218 9.84 -8.65 -6.11
CA SER A 218 9.98 -9.37 -7.39
C SER A 218 10.62 -10.76 -7.23
N SER A 219 11.59 -10.89 -6.32
CA SER A 219 12.21 -12.17 -5.96
C SER A 219 11.27 -13.16 -5.25
N SER A 220 10.21 -12.68 -4.60
CA SER A 220 9.22 -13.51 -3.89
C SER A 220 8.05 -13.93 -4.77
N PHE A 221 7.88 -13.34 -5.96
CA PHE A 221 6.89 -13.80 -6.92
C PHE A 221 7.22 -15.20 -7.44
N SER A 222 8.51 -15.51 -7.62
CA SER A 222 8.95 -16.86 -8.01
C SER A 222 8.54 -17.94 -6.99
N LEU A 223 8.44 -17.58 -5.70
CA LEU A 223 7.92 -18.50 -4.68
C LEU A 223 6.45 -18.86 -4.94
N ALA A 224 5.62 -17.87 -5.32
CA ALA A 224 4.21 -18.11 -5.64
C ALA A 224 4.04 -19.04 -6.86
N ASP A 225 4.97 -18.99 -7.81
CA ASP A 225 4.93 -19.84 -9.01
C ASP A 225 5.15 -21.33 -8.71
N ASN A 226 5.86 -21.64 -7.64
CA ASN A 226 6.11 -23.03 -7.25
C ASN A 226 4.89 -23.71 -6.62
N PHE A 227 3.88 -22.97 -6.15
CA PHE A 227 2.66 -23.59 -5.66
C PHE A 227 1.88 -24.22 -6.82
N MET A 228 1.61 -25.52 -6.73
CA MET A 228 0.86 -26.28 -7.73
C MET A 228 -0.67 -26.08 -7.58
N SER A 229 -1.08 -24.91 -7.13
CA SER A 229 -2.47 -24.55 -6.92
C SER A 229 -3.18 -24.31 -8.25
N ARG A 230 -4.37 -24.87 -8.40
CA ARG A 230 -5.18 -24.67 -9.61
C ARG A 230 -5.61 -23.22 -9.75
N TYR A 231 -6.00 -22.58 -8.63
CA TYR A 231 -6.49 -21.22 -8.62
C TYR A 231 -5.51 -20.28 -7.94
N ARG A 232 -5.36 -19.08 -8.48
CA ARG A 232 -4.55 -18.01 -7.90
C ARG A 232 -5.32 -16.71 -7.98
N LEU A 233 -5.33 -15.97 -6.90
CA LEU A 233 -5.99 -14.68 -6.78
C LEU A 233 -5.01 -13.63 -6.28
N GLY A 234 -4.74 -12.63 -7.10
CA GLY A 234 -4.03 -11.43 -6.69
C GLY A 234 -5.01 -10.34 -6.28
N LEU A 235 -4.91 -9.82 -5.06
CA LEU A 235 -5.72 -8.71 -4.57
C LEU A 235 -4.86 -7.45 -4.44
N THR A 236 -5.33 -6.32 -4.96
CA THR A 236 -4.65 -5.04 -4.80
C THR A 236 -5.62 -3.86 -4.83
N ALA A 237 -5.28 -2.80 -4.11
CA ALA A 237 -5.97 -1.51 -4.27
C ALA A 237 -5.36 -0.71 -5.43
N THR A 238 -4.06 -0.83 -5.65
CA THR A 238 -3.29 -0.08 -6.63
C THR A 238 -2.44 -1.03 -7.47
N PRO A 239 -2.64 -1.10 -8.79
CA PRO A 239 -1.85 -1.96 -9.67
C PRO A 239 -0.43 -1.41 -9.90
N GLU A 240 -0.20 -0.15 -9.56
CA GLU A 240 1.08 0.52 -9.79
C GLU A 240 2.16 0.07 -8.80
N ARG A 241 3.37 -0.11 -9.27
CA ARG A 241 4.56 -0.41 -8.47
C ARG A 241 5.61 0.69 -8.65
N SER A 242 6.21 1.10 -7.54
CA SER A 242 7.26 2.14 -7.55
C SER A 242 8.58 1.68 -8.21
N ASP A 243 8.76 0.38 -8.39
CA ASP A 243 9.93 -0.22 -9.04
C ASP A 243 9.76 -0.42 -10.56
N GLY A 244 8.58 -0.10 -11.12
CA GLY A 244 8.28 -0.26 -12.55
C GLY A 244 7.98 -1.70 -12.98
N LEU A 245 7.97 -2.66 -12.05
CA LEU A 245 7.74 -4.09 -12.32
C LEU A 245 6.28 -4.51 -12.13
N ALA A 246 5.32 -3.62 -12.42
CA ALA A 246 3.88 -3.92 -12.28
C ALA A 246 3.46 -5.12 -13.16
N HIS A 247 4.00 -5.23 -14.38
CA HIS A 247 3.73 -6.34 -15.30
C HIS A 247 4.13 -7.73 -14.76
N VAL A 248 5.10 -7.79 -13.82
CA VAL A 248 5.50 -9.05 -13.19
C VAL A 248 4.38 -9.66 -12.35
N MET A 249 3.48 -8.84 -11.79
CA MET A 249 2.33 -9.36 -11.07
C MET A 249 1.44 -10.24 -11.98
N ASN A 250 1.24 -9.79 -13.21
CA ASN A 250 0.42 -10.53 -14.17
C ASN A 250 1.05 -11.85 -14.59
N LEU A 251 2.39 -11.94 -14.61
CA LEU A 251 3.08 -13.21 -14.89
C LEU A 251 2.75 -14.30 -13.87
N TYR A 252 2.48 -13.95 -12.60
CA TYR A 252 2.27 -14.93 -11.53
C TYR A 252 0.82 -15.10 -11.11
N TYR A 253 0.00 -14.05 -11.23
CA TYR A 253 -1.41 -14.07 -10.82
C TYR A 253 -2.39 -13.92 -11.97
N GLY A 254 -1.91 -13.78 -13.21
CA GLY A 254 -2.73 -13.51 -14.37
C GLY A 254 -3.16 -12.05 -14.47
N ASP A 255 -3.87 -11.74 -15.56
CA ASP A 255 -4.41 -10.42 -15.83
C ASP A 255 -5.49 -10.03 -14.81
N PHE A 256 -5.84 -8.74 -14.78
CA PHE A 256 -6.97 -8.26 -14.00
C PHE A 256 -8.28 -8.79 -14.59
N CYS A 257 -8.94 -9.66 -13.84
CA CYS A 257 -10.30 -10.13 -14.16
C CYS A 257 -11.33 -9.05 -13.86
N PHE A 258 -11.04 -8.23 -12.86
CA PHE A 258 -11.90 -7.14 -12.44
C PHE A 258 -11.06 -5.94 -12.01
N GLU A 259 -11.40 -4.79 -12.58
CA GLU A 259 -10.87 -3.48 -12.17
C GLU A 259 -12.04 -2.61 -11.74
N TYR A 260 -11.98 -2.15 -10.49
CA TYR A 260 -13.02 -1.29 -9.94
C TYR A 260 -13.04 0.05 -10.67
N GLY A 261 -14.02 0.25 -11.53
CA GLY A 261 -14.31 1.54 -12.14
C GLY A 261 -14.89 2.50 -11.10
N HIS A 262 -14.44 3.74 -11.09
CA HIS A 262 -15.03 4.78 -10.25
C HIS A 262 -16.51 4.95 -10.64
N ARG A 263 -17.42 4.58 -9.74
CA ARG A 263 -18.87 4.80 -9.88
C ARG A 263 -19.25 6.04 -9.09
N GLU A 264 -19.99 6.94 -9.71
CA GLU A 264 -20.45 8.18 -9.05
C GLU A 264 -21.49 7.89 -7.96
N ASP A 265 -22.24 6.79 -8.11
CA ASP A 265 -23.34 6.39 -7.22
C ASP A 265 -22.95 5.30 -6.21
N ASP A 266 -21.71 5.35 -5.72
CA ASP A 266 -21.22 4.33 -4.80
C ASP A 266 -21.68 4.62 -3.37
N GLU A 267 -22.87 4.14 -3.01
CA GLU A 267 -23.52 4.32 -1.69
C GLU A 267 -22.69 3.78 -0.51
N ASP A 268 -21.73 2.88 -0.80
CA ASP A 268 -20.87 2.26 0.22
C ASP A 268 -19.69 3.14 0.65
N ILE A 269 -19.50 4.29 0.05
CA ILE A 269 -18.34 5.15 0.28
C ILE A 269 -18.77 6.60 0.47
N LEU A 270 -18.44 7.18 1.62
CA LEU A 270 -18.64 8.60 1.85
C LEU A 270 -17.78 9.43 0.88
N PRO A 271 -18.36 10.44 0.23
CA PRO A 271 -17.57 11.46 -0.44
C PRO A 271 -16.59 12.10 0.53
N VAL A 272 -15.46 12.58 0.04
CA VAL A 272 -14.45 13.23 0.88
C VAL A 272 -14.25 14.68 0.43
N ASN A 273 -14.40 15.60 1.38
CA ASN A 273 -14.07 17.01 1.21
C ASN A 273 -12.63 17.26 1.65
N VAL A 274 -11.78 17.73 0.74
CA VAL A 274 -10.37 18.06 1.04
C VAL A 274 -10.27 19.53 1.47
N ILE A 275 -9.91 19.73 2.73
CA ILE A 275 -9.71 21.05 3.35
C ILE A 275 -8.20 21.34 3.34
N ARG A 276 -7.75 22.21 2.42
CA ARG A 276 -6.34 22.62 2.36
C ARG A 276 -6.07 23.71 3.37
N ARG A 277 -5.04 23.48 4.18
CA ARG A 277 -4.54 24.40 5.20
C ARG A 277 -3.14 24.87 4.82
N GLU A 278 -3.01 26.13 4.41
CA GLU A 278 -1.68 26.71 4.17
C GLU A 278 -1.02 27.03 5.51
N VAL A 279 0.10 26.37 5.77
CA VAL A 279 0.88 26.58 7.01
C VAL A 279 1.91 27.66 6.72
N PRO A 280 1.84 28.82 7.41
CA PRO A 280 2.72 29.96 7.15
C PRO A 280 4.07 29.80 7.84
N VAL A 281 4.70 28.65 7.69
CA VAL A 281 6.03 28.37 8.22
C VAL A 281 7.08 28.69 7.18
N TYR A 282 7.93 29.61 7.51
CA TYR A 282 9.13 29.96 6.74
C TYR A 282 10.34 29.49 7.52
N PHE A 283 11.12 28.62 6.98
CA PHE A 283 12.39 28.30 7.58
C PHE A 283 13.53 28.46 6.59
N ASN A 284 14.63 28.96 7.11
CA ASN A 284 15.88 29.07 6.37
C ASN A 284 16.80 27.93 6.84
N PRO A 285 16.88 26.81 6.11
CA PRO A 285 17.66 25.68 6.58
C PRO A 285 19.15 26.04 6.51
N ILE A 286 19.81 26.08 7.67
CA ILE A 286 21.27 26.11 7.71
C ILE A 286 21.75 24.70 7.37
N VAL A 287 22.27 24.55 6.15
CA VAL A 287 22.77 23.27 5.66
C VAL A 287 24.29 23.21 5.76
N THR A 288 24.83 22.11 6.22
CA THR A 288 26.23 21.77 6.12
C THR A 288 26.46 20.76 5.03
N LYS A 289 27.50 20.97 4.23
CA LYS A 289 27.91 20.01 3.22
C LYS A 289 28.69 18.88 3.87
N ARG A 290 28.15 17.65 3.83
CA ARG A 290 28.87 16.43 4.18
C ARG A 290 29.07 15.58 2.91
N GLY A 291 30.26 15.70 2.30
CA GLY A 291 30.54 15.09 0.99
C GLY A 291 29.64 15.67 -0.09
N ASN A 292 28.81 14.84 -0.74
CA ASN A 292 27.84 15.29 -1.77
C ASN A 292 26.40 15.46 -1.22
N LYS A 293 26.21 15.38 0.09
CA LYS A 293 24.91 15.53 0.75
C LYS A 293 24.93 16.77 1.63
N TYR A 294 23.81 17.44 1.69
CA TYR A 294 23.58 18.51 2.65
C TYR A 294 22.76 17.94 3.80
N ALA A 295 23.17 18.21 5.03
CA ALA A 295 22.43 17.90 6.23
C ALA A 295 22.03 19.20 6.92
N LEU A 296 20.88 19.24 7.55
CA LEU A 296 20.51 20.34 8.43
C LEU A 296 21.52 20.38 9.59
N LYS A 297 22.07 21.56 9.86
CA LYS A 297 23.13 21.73 10.87
C LYS A 297 22.60 21.54 12.28
N ASP A 298 21.32 21.81 12.48
CA ASP A 298 20.70 21.73 13.79
C ASP A 298 19.23 21.30 13.65
N LEU A 299 18.88 20.17 14.23
CA LEU A 299 17.51 19.62 14.23
C LEU A 299 16.67 20.15 15.41
N ASN A 300 17.30 20.82 16.37
CA ASN A 300 16.61 21.39 17.55
C ASN A 300 16.17 22.84 17.31
N TYR A 301 15.83 23.17 16.09
CA TYR A 301 15.73 24.54 15.64
C TYR A 301 14.31 25.09 15.75
N ALA A 302 13.82 25.22 16.97
CA ALA A 302 12.60 25.98 17.25
C ALA A 302 12.75 27.52 17.14
N GLY A 303 13.95 28.03 16.88
CA GLY A 303 14.26 29.44 17.07
C GLY A 303 14.44 30.31 15.83
N ASN A 304 14.45 29.75 14.60
CA ASN A 304 14.77 30.54 13.39
C ASN A 304 13.64 30.59 12.35
N TYR A 305 12.42 30.49 12.79
CA TYR A 305 11.27 30.75 11.94
C TYR A 305 11.00 32.25 11.90
N GLN A 306 11.32 32.86 10.77
CA GLN A 306 10.90 34.24 10.54
C GLN A 306 9.71 34.21 9.57
N CYS A 307 8.65 34.92 9.93
CA CYS A 307 7.56 35.18 9.00
C CYS A 307 8.15 35.79 7.71
N SER A 308 7.58 35.43 6.55
CA SER A 308 8.03 35.97 5.26
C SER A 308 8.04 37.50 5.19
N CYS A 309 7.18 38.14 5.98
CA CYS A 309 7.13 39.58 6.11
C CYS A 309 8.35 40.17 6.86
N ALA A 310 9.02 39.34 7.68
CA ALA A 310 10.21 39.76 8.43
C ALA A 310 11.54 39.45 7.72
N LEU A 311 11.52 38.62 6.63
CA LEU A 311 12.72 38.33 5.86
C LEU A 311 13.05 39.46 4.88
N SER A 312 14.30 39.92 4.88
CA SER A 312 14.79 40.83 3.87
C SER A 312 14.81 40.16 2.47
N PRO A 313 14.77 40.94 1.36
CA PRO A 313 14.85 40.36 0.02
C PRO A 313 16.12 39.51 -0.21
N LYS A 314 17.21 39.80 0.52
CA LYS A 314 18.47 39.06 0.46
C LYS A 314 18.36 37.69 1.14
N GLU A 315 17.71 37.60 2.27
CA GLU A 315 17.45 36.33 2.99
C GLU A 315 16.48 35.43 2.24
N ARG A 316 15.48 36.02 1.56
CA ARG A 316 14.59 35.27 0.64
C ARG A 316 15.33 34.71 -0.56
N ARG A 317 16.37 35.42 -1.08
CA ARG A 317 17.20 34.94 -2.19
C ARG A 317 18.10 33.78 -1.78
N ILE A 318 18.56 33.73 -0.54
CA ILE A 318 19.41 32.64 -0.04
C ILE A 318 18.59 31.34 0.05
N THR A 319 17.31 31.41 0.43
CA THR A 319 16.40 30.28 0.40
C THR A 319 16.15 29.76 -1.03
N ASP A 320 16.04 30.63 -2.01
CA ASP A 320 15.84 30.27 -3.41
C ASP A 320 17.08 29.63 -4.06
N ILE A 321 18.26 30.16 -3.78
CA ILE A 321 19.52 29.68 -4.37
C ILE A 321 19.92 28.31 -3.83
N SER A 322 19.64 27.98 -2.57
CA SER A 322 19.97 26.69 -1.97
C SER A 322 19.13 25.54 -2.56
N PHE A 323 17.98 25.82 -3.13
CA PHE A 323 17.10 24.83 -3.74
C PHE A 323 17.36 24.58 -5.23
N ASP A 324 17.87 25.57 -5.95
CA ASP A 324 18.18 25.42 -7.39
C ASP A 324 19.47 24.61 -7.64
N SER A 325 20.40 24.61 -6.69
CA SER A 325 21.65 23.82 -6.75
C SER A 325 21.50 22.36 -6.27
N ARG A 326 20.29 21.89 -5.99
CA ARG A 326 19.92 20.49 -5.64
C ARG A 326 20.71 19.82 -4.52
N PRO A 327 20.84 20.37 -3.34
CA PRO A 327 21.07 19.55 -2.18
C PRO A 327 19.75 18.86 -1.81
N SER A 328 19.66 17.53 -1.94
CA SER A 328 18.52 16.81 -1.42
C SER A 328 18.63 16.78 0.11
N ILE A 329 17.91 17.67 0.76
CA ILE A 329 17.69 17.56 2.21
C ILE A 329 16.84 16.29 2.43
N SER A 330 17.18 15.52 3.44
CA SER A 330 16.38 14.35 3.80
C SER A 330 14.93 14.78 4.06
N HIS A 331 13.98 14.12 3.43
CA HIS A 331 12.56 14.35 3.68
C HIS A 331 12.20 14.21 5.18
N MET A 332 12.82 13.24 5.86
CA MET A 332 12.61 13.03 7.28
C MET A 332 13.10 14.22 8.14
N ASP A 333 14.20 14.84 7.74
CA ASP A 333 14.73 16.01 8.46
C ASP A 333 13.87 17.25 8.24
N LEU A 334 13.36 17.44 7.01
CA LEU A 334 12.40 18.51 6.73
C LEU A 334 11.10 18.33 7.50
N ASP A 335 10.58 17.10 7.52
CA ASP A 335 9.34 16.77 8.23
C ASP A 335 9.49 17.01 9.74
N LYS A 336 10.65 16.62 10.33
CA LYS A 336 10.96 16.91 11.74
C LYS A 336 10.82 18.40 12.05
N VAL A 337 11.35 19.24 11.21
CA VAL A 337 11.33 20.70 11.45
C VAL A 337 9.92 21.25 11.29
N VAL A 338 9.25 20.99 10.16
CA VAL A 338 7.96 21.65 9.88
C VAL A 338 6.81 21.14 10.73
N VAL A 339 6.82 19.87 11.13
CA VAL A 339 5.76 19.26 11.95
C VAL A 339 5.92 19.61 13.43
N SER A 340 7.15 19.85 13.90
CA SER A 340 7.42 20.27 15.29
C SER A 340 7.41 21.79 15.48
N ASP A 341 7.18 22.56 14.43
CA ASP A 341 7.09 24.02 14.52
C ASP A 341 5.85 24.47 15.32
N ASP A 342 5.99 25.46 16.16
CA ASP A 342 4.92 25.92 17.06
C ASP A 342 3.67 26.38 16.31
N ILE A 343 3.84 27.02 15.13
CA ILE A 343 2.71 27.46 14.29
C ILE A 343 1.98 26.24 13.72
N THR A 344 2.72 25.25 13.22
CA THR A 344 2.14 24.00 12.72
C THR A 344 1.44 23.23 13.81
N LEU A 345 2.12 23.07 14.95
CA LEU A 345 1.60 22.36 16.12
C LEU A 345 0.28 22.98 16.61
N SER A 346 0.25 24.31 16.78
CA SER A 346 -0.95 25.02 17.19
C SER A 346 -2.07 24.86 16.18
N MET A 347 -1.82 25.18 14.91
CA MET A 347 -2.83 25.11 13.84
C MET A 347 -3.46 23.72 13.72
N VAL A 348 -2.64 22.67 13.76
CA VAL A 348 -3.13 21.28 13.65
C VAL A 348 -3.91 20.87 14.88
N CYS A 349 -3.42 21.20 16.08
CA CYS A 349 -4.15 20.90 17.31
C CYS A 349 -5.47 21.65 17.38
N ASP A 350 -5.52 22.91 16.96
CA ASP A 350 -6.75 23.70 16.92
C ASP A 350 -7.78 23.07 15.96
N ASP A 351 -7.35 22.62 14.78
CA ASP A 351 -8.21 21.92 13.82
C ASP A 351 -8.70 20.57 14.37
N ILE A 352 -7.84 19.80 15.07
CA ILE A 352 -8.22 18.54 15.71
C ILE A 352 -9.23 18.81 16.83
N MET A 353 -8.99 19.81 17.69
CA MET A 353 -9.89 20.19 18.76
C MET A 353 -11.24 20.60 18.24
N PHE A 354 -11.29 21.42 17.18
CA PHE A 354 -12.52 21.84 16.56
C PHE A 354 -13.38 20.64 16.12
N GLU A 355 -12.78 19.66 15.43
CA GLU A 355 -13.53 18.49 14.95
C GLU A 355 -13.90 17.54 16.12
N TYR A 356 -13.03 17.41 17.09
CA TYR A 356 -13.28 16.62 18.30
C TYR A 356 -14.48 17.20 19.11
N GLU A 357 -14.54 18.51 19.31
CA GLU A 357 -15.66 19.19 20.00
C GLU A 357 -16.98 19.07 19.27
N GLN A 358 -16.96 18.88 17.92
CA GLN A 358 -18.15 18.56 17.13
C GLN A 358 -18.60 17.09 17.31
N GLY A 359 -17.86 16.29 18.07
CA GLY A 359 -18.15 14.88 18.34
C GLY A 359 -17.76 13.96 17.20
N HIS A 360 -16.77 14.35 16.37
CA HIS A 360 -16.25 13.52 15.30
C HIS A 360 -15.11 12.63 15.76
N SER A 361 -15.01 11.45 15.16
CA SER A 361 -13.85 10.56 15.34
C SER A 361 -12.74 10.95 14.36
N CYS A 362 -11.57 11.28 14.92
CA CYS A 362 -10.46 11.88 14.23
C CYS A 362 -9.28 10.91 14.09
N ILE A 363 -8.56 10.98 12.95
CA ILE A 363 -7.26 10.32 12.78
C ILE A 363 -6.24 11.30 12.20
N ALA A 364 -5.11 11.49 12.87
CA ALA A 364 -3.98 12.30 12.40
C ALA A 364 -2.81 11.41 11.99
N PHE A 365 -2.26 11.67 10.79
CA PHE A 365 -1.22 10.85 10.18
C PHE A 365 0.14 11.54 10.23
N PHE A 366 1.11 10.83 10.80
CA PHE A 366 2.48 11.26 10.97
C PHE A 366 3.46 10.29 10.31
N THR A 367 4.68 10.76 10.01
CA THR A 367 5.77 9.89 9.54
C THR A 367 6.61 9.36 10.68
N GLN A 368 6.67 10.05 11.82
CA GLN A 368 7.56 9.77 12.95
C GLN A 368 6.78 9.71 14.27
N LYS A 369 7.22 8.82 15.18
CA LYS A 369 6.58 8.62 16.47
C LYS A 369 6.79 9.83 17.42
N GLU A 370 7.93 10.49 17.30
CA GLU A 370 8.29 11.66 18.12
C GLU A 370 7.27 12.81 17.93
N HIS A 371 6.75 12.95 16.70
CA HIS A 371 5.66 13.92 16.44
C HIS A 371 4.36 13.51 17.13
N ILE A 372 4.04 12.22 17.15
CA ILE A 372 2.83 11.70 17.82
C ILE A 372 2.88 12.05 19.32
N GLU A 373 4.02 11.83 19.96
CA GLU A 373 4.23 12.13 21.38
C GLU A 373 4.12 13.64 21.66
N LEU A 374 4.66 14.48 20.77
CA LEU A 374 4.56 15.94 20.86
C LEU A 374 3.10 16.43 20.76
N TYR A 375 2.37 15.94 19.76
CA TYR A 375 0.96 16.32 19.56
C TYR A 375 0.06 15.77 20.67
N TYR A 376 0.34 14.58 21.16
CA TYR A 376 -0.34 14.01 22.32
C TYR A 376 -0.21 14.94 23.55
N SER A 377 1.01 15.32 23.92
CA SER A 377 1.24 16.24 25.03
C SER A 377 0.49 17.57 24.83
N LYS A 378 0.54 18.13 23.63
CA LYS A 378 -0.15 19.40 23.34
C LYS A 378 -1.67 19.29 23.44
N LEU A 379 -2.27 18.18 23.00
CA LEU A 379 -3.72 17.96 23.12
C LEU A 379 -4.15 17.75 24.57
N LEU A 380 -3.33 17.12 25.41
CA LEU A 380 -3.56 17.04 26.85
C LEU A 380 -3.52 18.44 27.51
N ASP A 381 -2.55 19.28 27.12
CA ASP A 381 -2.44 20.66 27.58
C ASP A 381 -3.68 21.49 27.19
N LEU A 382 -4.32 21.15 26.07
CA LEU A 382 -5.57 21.76 25.60
C LEU A 382 -6.83 21.19 26.28
N GLY A 383 -6.67 20.23 27.19
CA GLY A 383 -7.76 19.68 28.02
C GLY A 383 -8.45 18.44 27.46
N VAL A 384 -7.90 17.78 26.42
CA VAL A 384 -8.44 16.50 25.98
C VAL A 384 -8.12 15.40 26.99
N SER A 385 -9.10 14.58 27.34
CA SER A 385 -8.87 13.45 28.25
C SER A 385 -7.89 12.43 27.63
N PRO A 386 -6.94 11.90 28.43
CA PRO A 386 -6.09 10.79 27.98
C PRO A 386 -6.88 9.59 27.45
N ASP A 387 -8.08 9.35 27.99
CA ASP A 387 -8.96 8.25 27.57
C ASP A 387 -9.59 8.47 26.18
N ASP A 388 -9.49 9.69 25.64
CA ASP A 388 -10.05 10.04 24.33
C ASP A 388 -8.98 10.19 23.25
N ILE A 389 -7.71 9.90 23.58
CA ILE A 389 -6.58 9.95 22.64
C ILE A 389 -5.87 8.60 22.60
N GLY A 390 -5.78 8.01 21.41
CA GLY A 390 -5.02 6.77 21.17
C GLY A 390 -3.74 7.02 20.37
N LEU A 391 -2.65 6.39 20.80
CA LEU A 391 -1.35 6.41 20.12
C LEU A 391 -1.18 5.14 19.29
N TYR A 392 -1.15 5.28 17.96
CA TYR A 392 -1.18 4.16 17.03
C TYR A 392 0.07 4.12 16.12
N TYR A 393 1.17 3.56 16.65
CA TYR A 393 2.44 3.43 15.92
C TYR A 393 3.12 2.09 16.21
N GLY A 394 4.11 1.70 15.40
CA GLY A 394 4.86 0.46 15.55
C GLY A 394 5.52 0.34 16.93
N ASN A 395 5.50 -0.85 17.53
CA ASN A 395 6.01 -1.17 18.88
C ASN A 395 5.23 -0.58 20.06
N ASN A 396 4.11 0.12 19.84
CA ASN A 396 3.21 0.45 20.93
C ASN A 396 2.38 -0.79 21.31
N LYS A 397 2.41 -1.18 22.59
CA LYS A 397 1.71 -2.35 23.12
C LYS A 397 0.18 -2.18 23.13
N ASP A 398 -0.28 -0.95 23.17
CA ASP A 398 -1.70 -0.60 23.31
C ASP A 398 -2.41 -0.46 21.94
N CYS A 399 -1.75 -0.79 20.83
CA CYS A 399 -2.33 -0.63 19.49
C CYS A 399 -3.67 -1.33 19.30
N ASP A 400 -3.87 -2.51 19.88
CA ASP A 400 -5.13 -3.24 19.75
C ASP A 400 -6.23 -2.58 20.58
N LEU A 401 -5.92 -2.13 21.80
CA LEU A 401 -6.83 -1.34 22.63
C LEU A 401 -7.23 -0.02 21.94
N VAL A 402 -6.28 0.67 21.30
CA VAL A 402 -6.56 1.89 20.54
C VAL A 402 -7.54 1.63 19.40
N LYS A 403 -7.40 0.51 18.68
CA LYS A 403 -8.35 0.13 17.62
C LYS A 403 -9.74 -0.15 18.18
N GLU A 404 -9.82 -0.96 19.22
CA GLU A 404 -11.09 -1.32 19.87
C GLU A 404 -11.80 -0.08 20.40
N THR A 405 -11.07 0.81 21.09
CA THR A 405 -11.60 2.06 21.60
C THR A 405 -12.07 2.98 20.45
N ALA A 406 -11.26 3.13 19.39
CA ALA A 406 -11.60 3.94 18.24
C ALA A 406 -12.81 3.40 17.45
N GLU A 407 -13.09 2.08 17.51
CA GLU A 407 -14.27 1.49 16.88
C GLU A 407 -15.55 1.71 17.70
N ILE A 408 -15.43 1.84 19.02
CA ILE A 408 -16.57 1.97 19.95
C ILE A 408 -16.89 3.44 20.22
N LYS A 409 -15.86 4.25 20.53
CA LYS A 409 -16.05 5.66 20.87
C LYS A 409 -16.26 6.52 19.62
N ARG A 410 -17.32 7.31 19.61
CA ARG A 410 -17.58 8.28 18.53
C ARG A 410 -16.65 9.49 18.57
N GLN A 411 -16.38 10.00 19.75
CA GLN A 411 -15.53 11.16 19.99
C GLN A 411 -14.17 10.65 20.44
N TYR A 412 -13.27 10.45 19.50
CA TYR A 412 -11.97 9.86 19.75
C TYR A 412 -10.90 10.38 18.77
N ILE A 413 -9.73 10.69 19.30
CA ILE A 413 -8.58 11.14 18.52
C ILE A 413 -7.58 10.01 18.41
N THR A 414 -7.23 9.61 17.21
CA THR A 414 -6.17 8.63 16.95
C THR A 414 -4.96 9.36 16.34
N LEU A 415 -3.82 9.34 17.01
CA LEU A 415 -2.55 9.84 16.47
C LEU A 415 -1.75 8.66 15.95
N ALA A 416 -1.51 8.59 14.65
CA ALA A 416 -1.01 7.39 14.00
C ALA A 416 0.14 7.64 13.04
N THR A 417 1.06 6.67 12.93
CA THR A 417 1.99 6.68 11.79
C THR A 417 1.30 6.20 10.52
N TYR A 418 1.66 6.79 9.36
CA TYR A 418 1.13 6.35 8.05
C TYR A 418 1.30 4.84 7.87
N SER A 419 2.48 4.31 8.16
CA SER A 419 2.79 2.88 7.97
C SER A 419 1.90 1.94 8.79
N LYS A 420 1.46 2.38 9.98
CA LYS A 420 0.60 1.57 10.86
C LYS A 420 -0.89 1.73 10.52
N ALA A 421 -1.32 2.96 10.28
CA ALA A 421 -2.74 3.25 10.06
C ALA A 421 -3.23 2.90 8.66
N THR A 422 -2.37 3.01 7.63
CA THR A 422 -2.80 2.79 6.24
C THR A 422 -2.90 1.32 5.86
N GLU A 423 -2.25 0.42 6.58
CA GLU A 423 -2.24 -1.01 6.27
C GLU A 423 -2.79 -1.85 7.44
N GLY A 424 -3.68 -2.79 7.15
CA GLY A 424 -4.17 -3.78 8.12
C GLY A 424 -5.13 -3.28 9.21
N THR A 425 -5.56 -2.02 9.16
CA THR A 425 -6.43 -1.43 10.17
C THR A 425 -7.87 -1.40 9.69
N ASN A 426 -8.82 -1.94 10.48
CA ASN A 426 -10.24 -2.01 10.13
C ASN A 426 -11.11 -1.18 11.09
N VAL A 427 -10.69 0.02 11.46
CA VAL A 427 -11.51 0.95 12.24
C VAL A 427 -12.47 1.67 11.30
N LYS A 428 -13.77 1.56 11.55
CA LYS A 428 -14.83 2.16 10.72
C LYS A 428 -15.25 3.56 11.20
N GLN A 429 -14.94 3.93 12.43
CA GLN A 429 -15.44 5.15 13.05
C GLN A 429 -14.73 6.46 12.62
N TRP A 430 -13.56 6.39 12.02
CA TRP A 430 -12.85 7.60 11.58
C TRP A 430 -13.62 8.33 10.46
N GLU A 431 -13.94 9.59 10.70
CA GLU A 431 -14.68 10.47 9.80
C GLU A 431 -13.85 11.66 9.31
N VAL A 432 -12.86 12.06 10.12
CA VAL A 432 -11.99 13.20 9.83
C VAL A 432 -10.54 12.75 9.86
N GLY A 433 -9.82 13.04 8.79
CA GLY A 433 -8.40 12.73 8.66
C GLY A 433 -7.54 13.98 8.55
N PHE A 434 -6.35 13.95 9.16
CA PHE A 434 -5.38 15.05 9.15
C PHE A 434 -4.06 14.55 8.59
N LEU A 435 -3.67 15.00 7.39
CA LEU A 435 -2.38 14.69 6.80
C LEU A 435 -1.33 15.69 7.31
N VAL A 436 -0.84 15.46 8.53
CA VAL A 436 0.06 16.39 9.23
C VAL A 436 1.45 16.36 8.60
N SER A 437 2.08 15.19 8.57
CA SER A 437 3.36 15.02 7.89
C SER A 437 3.19 15.07 6.36
N SER A 438 4.06 15.81 5.70
CA SER A 438 4.01 15.99 4.25
C SER A 438 4.52 14.78 3.52
N ILE A 439 3.66 13.98 2.90
CA ILE A 439 4.02 12.80 2.12
C ILE A 439 4.00 13.05 0.62
N ASN A 440 4.90 12.38 -0.09
CA ASN A 440 5.02 12.39 -1.55
C ASN A 440 4.55 11.06 -2.19
N ASN A 441 3.93 10.18 -1.42
CA ASN A 441 3.47 8.89 -1.90
C ASN A 441 1.95 8.90 -2.11
N GLY A 442 1.52 8.95 -3.37
CA GLY A 442 0.09 8.96 -3.72
C GLY A 442 -0.68 7.75 -3.20
N LYS A 443 -0.02 6.61 -3.02
CA LYS A 443 -0.60 5.40 -2.44
C LYS A 443 -0.95 5.59 -0.96
N ASN A 444 -0.05 6.15 -0.16
CA ASN A 444 -0.33 6.42 1.25
C ASN A 444 -1.49 7.41 1.40
N VAL A 445 -1.59 8.39 0.49
CA VAL A 445 -2.74 9.32 0.44
C VAL A 445 -4.04 8.57 0.17
N GLU A 446 -4.05 7.69 -0.83
CA GLU A 446 -5.23 6.88 -1.17
C GLU A 446 -5.65 5.97 -0.02
N GLN A 447 -4.70 5.33 0.63
CA GLN A 447 -4.95 4.48 1.79
C GLN A 447 -5.49 5.29 2.98
N ALA A 448 -4.91 6.47 3.26
CA ALA A 448 -5.41 7.37 4.31
C ALA A 448 -6.84 7.83 4.04
N VAL A 449 -7.11 8.26 2.80
CA VAL A 449 -8.48 8.59 2.34
C VAL A 449 -9.42 7.39 2.51
N GLY A 450 -8.98 6.19 2.14
CA GLY A 450 -9.75 4.97 2.29
C GLY A 450 -10.12 4.62 3.74
N ARG A 451 -9.41 5.18 4.75
CA ARG A 451 -9.74 4.96 6.17
C ARG A 451 -10.91 5.80 6.65
N ILE A 452 -11.06 7.01 6.16
CA ILE A 452 -12.07 7.97 6.63
C ILE A 452 -13.38 7.93 5.83
N ARG A 453 -13.39 7.32 4.64
CA ARG A 453 -14.53 7.35 3.72
C ARG A 453 -15.47 6.14 3.84
N ARG A 454 -15.43 5.41 4.94
CA ARG A 454 -16.28 4.25 5.15
C ARG A 454 -17.67 4.66 5.61
N THR A 455 -18.69 4.19 4.93
CA THR A 455 -20.08 4.42 5.33
C THR A 455 -20.42 3.69 6.62
N LYS A 456 -21.14 4.34 7.51
CA LYS A 456 -21.58 3.80 8.79
C LYS A 456 -23.06 4.10 9.00
N PRO A 457 -23.82 3.24 9.70
CA PRO A 457 -25.22 3.49 9.99
C PRO A 457 -25.47 4.80 10.74
N ASP A 458 -24.52 5.20 11.56
CA ASP A 458 -24.65 6.38 12.45
C ASP A 458 -23.76 7.56 12.04
N CYS A 459 -23.26 7.61 10.82
CA CYS A 459 -22.40 8.70 10.38
C CYS A 459 -23.16 10.03 10.40
N LYS A 460 -22.63 11.02 11.12
CA LYS A 460 -23.20 12.36 11.19
C LYS A 460 -22.82 13.20 9.97
N LEU A 461 -21.72 12.86 9.34
CA LEU A 461 -21.18 13.59 8.20
C LEU A 461 -21.74 13.03 6.90
N SER A 462 -22.30 13.88 6.05
CA SER A 462 -22.63 13.53 4.67
C SER A 462 -21.39 13.37 3.79
N LYS A 463 -20.25 13.93 4.21
CA LYS A 463 -18.95 13.85 3.56
C LYS A 463 -17.87 13.76 4.62
N ALA A 464 -16.98 12.79 4.50
CA ALA A 464 -15.77 12.74 5.33
C ALA A 464 -14.89 13.98 5.05
N LYS A 465 -14.12 14.41 6.05
CA LYS A 465 -13.25 15.58 5.93
C LYS A 465 -11.79 15.15 5.92
N LEU A 466 -10.99 15.70 5.02
CA LEU A 466 -9.56 15.47 4.96
C LEU A 466 -8.81 16.80 5.03
N TYR A 467 -8.19 17.08 6.16
CA TYR A 467 -7.30 18.22 6.34
C TYR A 467 -5.94 17.92 5.73
N ASP A 468 -5.52 18.75 4.79
CA ASP A 468 -4.27 18.63 4.05
C ASP A 468 -3.38 19.84 4.30
N TYR A 469 -2.39 19.70 5.17
CA TYR A 469 -1.48 20.78 5.54
C TYR A 469 -0.43 20.99 4.45
N ARG A 470 -0.31 22.24 4.00
CA ARG A 470 0.51 22.69 2.89
C ARG A 470 1.62 23.60 3.38
N TYR A 471 2.83 23.13 3.21
CA TYR A 471 4.05 23.89 3.51
C TYR A 471 4.58 24.52 2.23
N SER A 472 3.79 25.41 1.63
CA SER A 472 4.05 25.98 0.29
C SER A 472 5.29 26.88 0.23
N GLN A 473 5.78 27.32 1.38
CA GLN A 473 7.02 28.11 1.49
C GLN A 473 8.29 27.25 1.41
N CYS A 474 8.16 25.94 1.51
CA CYS A 474 9.25 24.99 1.28
C CYS A 474 9.06 24.31 -0.08
N PHE A 475 9.92 24.61 -1.04
CA PHE A 475 9.82 24.12 -2.42
C PHE A 475 9.72 22.60 -2.54
N GLN A 476 10.48 21.86 -1.70
CA GLN A 476 10.44 20.40 -1.70
C GLN A 476 9.08 19.88 -1.21
N LEU A 477 8.50 20.49 -0.18
CA LEU A 477 7.21 20.09 0.38
C LEU A 477 6.04 20.60 -0.49
N LEU A 478 6.23 21.70 -1.22
CA LEU A 478 5.27 22.18 -2.23
C LEU A 478 5.03 21.11 -3.30
N ARG A 479 6.10 20.47 -3.80
CA ARG A 479 5.99 19.35 -4.76
C ARG A 479 5.20 18.16 -4.21
N HIS A 480 5.32 17.88 -2.91
CA HIS A 480 4.50 16.86 -2.27
C HIS A 480 3.01 17.21 -2.33
N GLY A 481 2.68 18.48 -2.09
CA GLY A 481 1.35 19.00 -2.25
C GLY A 481 0.79 18.80 -3.66
N GLU A 482 1.58 19.14 -4.70
CA GLU A 482 1.19 18.93 -6.09
C GLU A 482 0.95 17.44 -6.42
N THR A 483 1.74 16.54 -5.85
CA THR A 483 1.54 15.09 -6.01
C THR A 483 0.24 14.63 -5.35
N ARG A 484 -0.08 15.14 -4.15
CA ARG A 484 -1.36 14.86 -3.49
C ARG A 484 -2.54 15.40 -4.31
N ASP A 485 -2.44 16.60 -4.88
CA ASP A 485 -3.49 17.18 -5.73
C ASP A 485 -3.80 16.30 -6.95
N LYS A 486 -2.77 15.79 -7.62
CA LYS A 486 -2.96 14.84 -8.72
C LYS A 486 -3.71 13.58 -8.25
N ARG A 487 -3.40 13.09 -7.04
CA ARG A 487 -4.08 11.91 -6.49
C ARG A 487 -5.54 12.22 -6.11
N TYR A 488 -5.82 13.38 -5.55
CA TYR A 488 -7.20 13.82 -5.27
C TYR A 488 -8.06 13.92 -6.53
N LEU A 489 -7.48 14.40 -7.63
CA LEU A 489 -8.18 14.41 -8.93
C LEU A 489 -8.47 12.99 -9.42
N LEU A 490 -7.53 12.07 -9.32
CA LEU A 490 -7.74 10.66 -9.70
C LEU A 490 -8.81 9.98 -8.84
N LEU A 491 -8.89 10.32 -7.56
CA LEU A 491 -9.88 9.81 -6.62
C LEU A 491 -11.21 10.57 -6.68
N LYS A 492 -11.36 11.57 -7.56
CA LYS A 492 -12.53 12.44 -7.72
C LYS A 492 -13.01 13.06 -6.38
N LEU A 493 -12.07 13.48 -5.52
CA LEU A 493 -12.43 14.09 -4.25
C LEU A 493 -12.88 15.53 -4.43
N ASP A 494 -13.86 15.98 -3.60
CA ASP A 494 -14.28 17.36 -3.55
C ASP A 494 -13.11 18.26 -3.12
N GLY A 495 -12.97 19.43 -3.76
CA GLY A 495 -11.82 20.32 -3.53
C GLY A 495 -10.57 19.97 -4.36
N GLY A 496 -10.54 18.83 -5.09
CA GLY A 496 -9.43 18.45 -5.97
C GLY A 496 -9.15 19.42 -7.15
N LYS A 497 -10.08 20.28 -7.51
CA LYS A 497 -10.04 21.10 -8.74
C LYS A 497 -9.20 22.39 -8.68
N LYS A 498 -8.56 22.75 -7.58
CA LYS A 498 -7.69 23.94 -7.56
C LYS A 498 -6.23 23.57 -7.81
N THR A 499 -5.86 23.38 -9.06
CA THR A 499 -4.48 23.58 -9.51
C THR A 499 -4.10 25.03 -9.20
N LEU A 500 -3.16 25.25 -8.29
CA LEU A 500 -2.44 26.51 -8.20
C LEU A 500 -1.80 26.75 -9.57
N LYS A 501 -2.42 27.62 -10.38
CA LYS A 501 -1.81 28.06 -11.61
C LYS A 501 -0.45 28.65 -11.22
N ARG A 502 0.63 28.14 -11.80
CA ARG A 502 2.02 28.62 -11.78
C ARG A 502 2.14 30.14 -12.11
N LYS A 503 1.46 31.03 -11.42
CA LYS A 503 1.46 32.47 -11.71
C LYS A 503 2.28 33.31 -10.75
N LEU A 504 2.87 32.73 -9.69
CA LEU A 504 3.59 33.56 -8.70
C LEU A 504 5.12 33.57 -8.84
N PHE A 505 5.73 32.71 -9.66
CA PHE A 505 7.19 32.66 -9.75
C PHE A 505 7.79 33.00 -11.13
N SER A 506 7.01 33.30 -12.16
CA SER A 506 7.53 33.60 -13.51
C SER A 506 7.57 35.08 -13.88
N LYS A 507 7.22 36.01 -13.00
CA LYS A 507 7.34 37.45 -13.26
C LYS A 507 8.11 38.16 -12.14
N GLY A 508 9.40 37.98 -12.10
CA GLY A 508 10.22 38.71 -11.14
C GLY A 508 11.73 38.67 -11.35
N PHE A 509 12.22 38.08 -12.41
CA PHE A 509 13.66 38.19 -12.73
C PHE A 509 13.90 38.32 -14.24
N LYS A 510 13.61 39.48 -14.78
CA LYS A 510 14.39 40.05 -15.90
C LYS A 510 15.01 41.34 -15.38
N LYS A 511 16.31 41.29 -15.37
CA LYS A 511 17.39 42.25 -15.10
C LYS A 511 17.93 42.27 -13.70
#